data_5686e89666f3bf7d89c473a36308eaa4
#
_entry.id   5686e89666f3bf7d89c473a36308eaa4
#
_cell.length_a   1.000
_cell.length_b   1.000
_cell.length_c   1.000
_cell.angle_alpha   90.00
_cell.angle_beta   90.00
_cell.angle_gamma   90.00
#
_symmetry.space_group_name_H-M   'P 1'
#
loop_
_entity.id
_entity.type
_entity.pdbx_description
1 polymer ?
#
loop_
_entity_poly.entity_id
_entity_poly.type
_entity_poly.pdbx_seq_one_letter_code
_entity_poly.pdbx_strand_id
1 'polypeptide(L)'
;IFAVKNTGEKPAVIYNVVSSCGGTDVKWTREPIRPGGEGKISVTYSNDEGPYPFDKTLTVYFSDVKKPYILKIRGIAHEKKKSLEELFGIRFGALGIKETYIKCGNLEQNGVKSDFVNVANLSDKPIKVDFKDVTENLSVKVSPNPIPARGTAELEFTVKASRDKWGRNDYWAVPLIDGKEYKGSDG
;
A
#
# COMPACT_ATOMS: atom_id res chain seq x y z
N ILE A 1 -13.58 13.96 -15.76
CA ILE A 1 -14.78 14.84 -15.64
C ILE A 1 -15.30 15.08 -17.03
N PHE A 2 -16.63 14.92 -17.22
CA PHE A 2 -17.32 15.30 -18.45
C PHE A 2 -18.12 16.57 -18.19
N ALA A 3 -18.02 17.53 -19.09
CA ALA A 3 -18.91 18.69 -19.13
C ALA A 3 -20.13 18.35 -19.98
N VAL A 4 -21.30 18.70 -19.50
CA VAL A 4 -22.58 18.47 -20.16
C VAL A 4 -23.23 19.83 -20.38
N LYS A 5 -23.56 20.19 -21.63
CA LYS A 5 -24.24 21.44 -21.95
C LYS A 5 -25.66 21.15 -22.38
N ASN A 6 -26.61 21.84 -21.80
CA ASN A 6 -28.00 21.79 -22.25
C ASN A 6 -28.19 22.67 -23.49
N THR A 7 -28.37 22.07 -24.65
CA THR A 7 -28.62 22.76 -25.92
C THR A 7 -30.11 22.82 -26.28
N GLY A 8 -30.98 22.28 -25.41
CA GLY A 8 -32.42 22.32 -25.59
C GLY A 8 -33.06 23.62 -25.08
N GLU A 9 -34.35 23.76 -25.27
CA GLU A 9 -35.13 24.93 -24.86
C GLU A 9 -35.73 24.81 -23.46
N LYS A 10 -35.68 23.61 -22.83
CA LYS A 10 -36.20 23.33 -21.50
C LYS A 10 -35.07 22.94 -20.56
N PRO A 11 -35.25 23.14 -19.24
CA PRO A 11 -34.30 22.62 -18.23
C PRO A 11 -34.16 21.12 -18.36
N ALA A 12 -32.92 20.61 -18.34
CA ALA A 12 -32.59 19.18 -18.38
C ALA A 12 -32.06 18.69 -17.03
N VAL A 13 -32.50 17.54 -16.57
CA VAL A 13 -32.03 16.91 -15.33
C VAL A 13 -31.31 15.62 -15.66
N ILE A 14 -30.09 15.44 -15.09
CA ILE A 14 -29.43 14.14 -15.09
C ILE A 14 -30.00 13.37 -13.91
N TYR A 15 -30.94 12.47 -14.15
CA TYR A 15 -31.60 11.76 -13.05
C TYR A 15 -30.89 10.47 -12.65
N ASN A 16 -30.10 9.87 -13.56
CA ASN A 16 -29.32 8.71 -13.25
C ASN A 16 -28.04 8.58 -14.11
N VAL A 17 -26.99 8.02 -13.52
CA VAL A 17 -25.76 7.62 -14.23
C VAL A 17 -25.36 6.23 -13.73
N VAL A 18 -25.31 5.26 -14.63
CA VAL A 18 -25.00 3.86 -14.33
C VAL A 18 -23.66 3.50 -14.95
N SER A 19 -22.75 2.98 -14.13
CA SER A 19 -21.47 2.42 -14.59
C SER A 19 -21.63 0.94 -14.98
N SER A 20 -20.86 0.50 -15.99
CA SER A 20 -20.83 -0.90 -16.44
C SER A 20 -20.18 -1.86 -15.46
N CYS A 21 -19.50 -1.40 -14.41
CA CYS A 21 -18.84 -2.26 -13.42
C CYS A 21 -18.69 -1.60 -12.06
N GLY A 22 -18.44 -2.43 -11.04
CA GLY A 22 -17.99 -1.98 -9.71
C GLY A 22 -16.62 -1.26 -9.76
N GLY A 23 -16.24 -0.62 -8.68
CA GLY A 23 -14.98 0.16 -8.59
C GLY A 23 -15.03 1.52 -9.27
N THR A 24 -16.20 1.95 -9.77
CA THR A 24 -16.40 3.26 -10.38
C THR A 24 -17.34 4.09 -9.53
N ASP A 25 -16.81 5.16 -8.91
CA ASP A 25 -17.60 6.18 -8.21
C ASP A 25 -18.00 7.26 -9.19
N VAL A 26 -19.30 7.61 -9.23
CA VAL A 26 -19.85 8.59 -10.18
C VAL A 26 -20.65 9.64 -9.41
N LYS A 27 -20.28 10.91 -9.63
CA LYS A 27 -20.98 12.07 -9.09
C LYS A 27 -21.38 12.99 -10.24
N TRP A 28 -22.57 13.55 -10.17
CA TRP A 28 -23.05 14.44 -11.22
C TRP A 28 -23.90 15.56 -10.67
N THR A 29 -24.10 16.63 -11.49
CA THR A 29 -24.99 17.75 -11.19
C THR A 29 -26.42 17.24 -11.06
N ARG A 30 -27.01 17.41 -9.89
CA ARG A 30 -28.39 16.98 -9.56
C ARG A 30 -29.43 18.04 -9.87
N GLU A 31 -29.02 19.30 -9.89
CA GLU A 31 -29.88 20.43 -10.18
C GLU A 31 -30.25 20.48 -11.66
N PRO A 32 -31.45 21.02 -11.99
CA PRO A 32 -31.85 21.24 -13.38
C PRO A 32 -30.86 22.14 -14.11
N ILE A 33 -30.34 21.69 -15.22
CA ILE A 33 -29.45 22.45 -16.09
C ILE A 33 -30.33 23.31 -17.01
N ARG A 34 -30.28 24.61 -16.85
CA ARG A 34 -31.05 25.55 -17.67
C ARG A 34 -30.65 25.52 -19.17
N PRO A 35 -31.51 25.95 -20.11
CA PRO A 35 -31.10 26.13 -21.50
C PRO A 35 -29.81 26.95 -21.61
N GLY A 36 -28.84 26.44 -22.37
CA GLY A 36 -27.51 27.03 -22.52
C GLY A 36 -26.56 26.79 -21.30
N GLY A 37 -27.07 26.29 -20.19
CA GLY A 37 -26.31 26.02 -18.99
C GLY A 37 -25.45 24.75 -19.05
N GLU A 38 -24.55 24.59 -18.10
CA GLU A 38 -23.63 23.47 -18.04
C GLU A 38 -23.77 22.66 -16.71
N GLY A 39 -23.63 21.36 -16.83
CA GLY A 39 -23.52 20.41 -15.73
C GLY A 39 -22.22 19.63 -15.81
N LYS A 40 -21.91 18.84 -14.78
CA LYS A 40 -20.68 18.01 -14.69
C LYS A 40 -21.03 16.59 -14.30
N ILE A 41 -20.32 15.62 -14.89
CA ILE A 41 -20.29 14.23 -14.46
C ILE A 41 -18.83 13.93 -14.09
N SER A 42 -18.57 13.69 -12.82
CA SER A 42 -17.26 13.31 -12.30
C SER A 42 -17.22 11.80 -12.13
N VAL A 43 -16.19 11.17 -12.63
CA VAL A 43 -15.99 9.73 -12.58
C VAL A 43 -14.64 9.44 -11.96
N THR A 44 -14.62 8.62 -10.93
CA THR A 44 -13.40 8.09 -10.34
C THR A 44 -13.43 6.59 -10.52
N TYR A 45 -12.42 6.06 -11.19
CA TYR A 45 -12.19 4.62 -11.31
C TYR A 45 -11.00 4.24 -10.45
N SER A 46 -11.19 3.27 -9.57
CA SER A 46 -10.15 2.65 -8.75
C SER A 46 -10.08 1.15 -9.06
N ASN A 47 -8.86 0.65 -9.20
CA ASN A 47 -8.58 -0.76 -9.39
C ASN A 47 -7.45 -1.19 -8.45
N ASP A 48 -7.74 -2.13 -7.56
CA ASP A 48 -6.79 -2.65 -6.57
C ASP A 48 -6.00 -3.87 -7.08
N GLU A 49 -6.31 -4.34 -8.31
CA GLU A 49 -5.75 -5.58 -8.87
C GLU A 49 -4.50 -5.38 -9.76
N GLY A 50 -3.91 -4.18 -9.77
CA GLY A 50 -2.67 -3.91 -10.51
C GLY A 50 -2.86 -3.13 -11.82
N PRO A 51 -1.78 -2.96 -12.62
CA PRO A 51 -1.80 -2.12 -13.81
C PRO A 51 -2.51 -2.83 -14.96
N TYR A 52 -3.79 -2.50 -15.17
CA TYR A 52 -4.58 -3.01 -16.30
C TYR A 52 -5.09 -1.88 -17.18
N PRO A 53 -5.10 -2.09 -18.51
CA PRO A 53 -5.90 -1.25 -19.39
C PRO A 53 -7.39 -1.42 -19.06
N PHE A 54 -8.12 -0.34 -19.00
CA PHE A 54 -9.56 -0.37 -18.78
C PHE A 54 -10.33 0.37 -19.87
N ASP A 55 -11.49 -0.16 -20.21
CA ASP A 55 -12.51 0.45 -21.08
C ASP A 55 -13.86 0.27 -20.38
N LYS A 56 -14.41 1.35 -19.84
CA LYS A 56 -15.66 1.34 -19.07
C LYS A 56 -16.67 2.26 -19.71
N THR A 57 -17.94 1.89 -19.64
CA THR A 57 -19.06 2.68 -20.13
C THR A 57 -19.89 3.22 -18.97
N LEU A 58 -20.40 4.43 -19.17
CA LEU A 58 -21.35 5.08 -18.30
C LEU A 58 -22.60 5.36 -19.11
N THR A 59 -23.73 4.91 -18.61
CA THR A 59 -25.03 5.20 -19.22
C THR A 59 -25.67 6.36 -18.48
N VAL A 60 -25.86 7.47 -19.15
CA VAL A 60 -26.40 8.73 -18.59
C VAL A 60 -27.83 8.92 -19.02
N TYR A 61 -28.72 9.10 -18.09
CA TYR A 61 -30.15 9.30 -18.31
C TYR A 61 -30.52 10.73 -17.99
N PHE A 62 -31.15 11.40 -18.97
CA PHE A 62 -31.67 12.76 -18.84
C PHE A 62 -33.20 12.76 -18.84
N SER A 63 -33.79 13.78 -18.21
CA SER A 63 -35.20 14.09 -18.37
C SER A 63 -35.52 14.42 -19.84
N ASP A 64 -36.69 14.07 -20.28
CA ASP A 64 -37.22 14.37 -21.65
C ASP A 64 -36.42 13.76 -22.82
N VAL A 65 -35.42 12.87 -22.53
CA VAL A 65 -34.67 12.18 -23.57
C VAL A 65 -34.95 10.66 -23.48
N LYS A 66 -35.55 10.12 -24.56
CA LYS A 66 -35.95 8.69 -24.59
C LYS A 66 -34.75 7.72 -24.62
N LYS A 67 -33.62 8.12 -25.22
CA LYS A 67 -32.43 7.26 -25.33
C LYS A 67 -31.34 7.79 -24.40
N PRO A 68 -30.73 6.95 -23.58
CA PRO A 68 -29.62 7.36 -22.73
C PRO A 68 -28.37 7.68 -23.57
N TYR A 69 -27.50 8.53 -23.02
CA TYR A 69 -26.19 8.78 -23.60
C TYR A 69 -25.17 7.81 -23.00
N ILE A 70 -24.29 7.31 -23.85
CA ILE A 70 -23.22 6.41 -23.44
C ILE A 70 -21.89 7.17 -23.48
N LEU A 71 -21.27 7.34 -22.33
CA LEU A 71 -19.93 7.88 -22.20
C LEU A 71 -18.94 6.72 -22.02
N LYS A 72 -17.73 6.88 -22.54
CA LYS A 72 -16.65 5.90 -22.37
C LYS A 72 -15.47 6.52 -21.66
N ILE A 73 -14.91 5.79 -20.71
CA ILE A 73 -13.64 6.10 -20.08
C ILE A 73 -12.65 5.00 -20.40
N ARG A 74 -11.46 5.40 -20.84
CA ARG A 74 -10.37 4.47 -21.16
C ARG A 74 -9.08 4.97 -20.53
N GLY A 75 -8.24 4.04 -20.15
CA GLY A 75 -6.93 4.37 -19.58
C GLY A 75 -6.19 3.12 -19.15
N ILE A 76 -5.07 3.35 -18.50
CA ILE A 76 -4.32 2.31 -17.80
C ILE A 76 -4.37 2.69 -16.33
N ALA A 77 -4.93 1.79 -15.50
CA ALA A 77 -4.83 1.94 -14.05
C ALA A 77 -3.40 1.56 -13.65
N HIS A 78 -2.71 2.47 -12.97
CA HIS A 78 -1.39 2.20 -12.41
C HIS A 78 -1.55 1.77 -10.96
N GLU A 79 -0.75 0.81 -10.54
CA GLU A 79 -0.67 0.44 -9.13
C GLU A 79 -0.26 1.66 -8.30
N LYS A 80 -1.01 1.94 -7.25
CA LYS A 80 -0.63 2.99 -6.29
C LYS A 80 0.64 2.53 -5.59
N LYS A 81 1.76 3.22 -5.85
CA LYS A 81 3.00 2.96 -5.11
C LYS A 81 2.72 3.19 -3.62
N LYS A 82 2.82 2.12 -2.84
CA LYS A 82 2.74 2.21 -1.39
C LYS A 82 3.94 3.00 -0.87
N SER A 83 3.72 3.87 0.09
CA SER A 83 4.81 4.55 0.78
C SER A 83 5.63 3.58 1.63
N LEU A 84 6.83 3.98 2.06
CA LEU A 84 7.61 3.15 2.98
C LEU A 84 6.85 2.89 4.29
N GLU A 85 6.11 3.88 4.76
CA GLU A 85 5.28 3.78 5.95
C GLU A 85 4.15 2.75 5.80
N GLU A 86 3.53 2.67 4.62
CA GLU A 86 2.51 1.67 4.31
C GLU A 86 3.09 0.27 4.14
N LEU A 87 4.35 0.16 3.65
CA LEU A 87 5.02 -1.12 3.45
C LEU A 87 5.64 -1.68 4.73
N PHE A 88 6.10 -0.79 5.63
CA PHE A 88 6.81 -1.11 6.87
C PHE A 88 6.07 -0.49 8.06
N GLY A 89 4.86 -1.02 8.34
CA GLY A 89 3.92 -0.41 9.29
C GLY A 89 4.37 -0.48 10.76
N ILE A 90 5.18 -1.47 11.14
CA ILE A 90 5.68 -1.61 12.51
C ILE A 90 6.96 -0.78 12.67
N ARG A 91 7.02 0.05 13.71
CA ARG A 91 8.09 1.03 13.88
C ARG A 91 8.87 0.84 15.18
N PHE A 92 10.19 0.94 15.07
CA PHE A 92 11.12 1.10 16.18
C PHE A 92 11.88 2.42 15.97
N GLY A 93 11.34 3.53 16.47
CA GLY A 93 11.83 4.85 16.13
C GLY A 93 11.76 5.14 14.63
N ALA A 94 12.91 5.33 13.98
CA ALA A 94 13.01 5.55 12.55
C ALA A 94 13.10 4.25 11.72
N LEU A 95 13.29 3.10 12.35
CA LEU A 95 13.33 1.80 11.67
C LEU A 95 11.92 1.27 11.47
N GLY A 96 11.54 1.02 10.22
CA GLY A 96 10.31 0.34 9.83
C GLY A 96 10.54 -1.12 9.49
N ILE A 97 9.66 -2.00 9.95
CA ILE A 97 9.66 -3.43 9.66
C ILE A 97 8.26 -3.89 9.27
N LYS A 98 8.16 -5.03 8.59
CA LYS A 98 6.86 -5.59 8.17
C LYS A 98 6.24 -6.47 9.24
N GLU A 99 7.04 -7.21 9.96
CA GLU A 99 6.61 -8.18 10.96
C GLU A 99 7.67 -8.31 12.07
N THR A 100 7.23 -8.57 13.30
CA THR A 100 8.11 -8.75 14.47
C THR A 100 8.47 -10.19 14.72
N TYR A 101 7.83 -11.12 14.03
CA TYR A 101 8.02 -12.54 14.21
C TYR A 101 8.28 -13.25 12.88
N ILE A 102 9.44 -13.88 12.75
CA ILE A 102 9.87 -14.60 11.56
C ILE A 102 9.94 -16.08 11.84
N LYS A 103 9.26 -16.89 11.02
CA LYS A 103 9.28 -18.36 11.14
C LYS A 103 10.49 -18.92 10.39
N CYS A 104 11.49 -19.41 11.12
CA CYS A 104 12.67 -20.05 10.51
C CYS A 104 12.40 -21.48 10.02
N GLY A 105 11.27 -22.10 10.39
CA GLY A 105 10.96 -23.49 10.06
C GLY A 105 11.85 -24.49 10.86
N ASN A 106 11.98 -25.71 10.35
CA ASN A 106 12.75 -26.76 11.01
C ASN A 106 14.24 -26.58 10.78
N LEU A 107 15.00 -26.81 11.84
CA LEU A 107 16.46 -26.80 11.85
C LEU A 107 16.94 -28.15 12.35
N GLU A 108 17.77 -28.85 11.58
CA GLU A 108 18.36 -30.12 11.97
C GLU A 108 19.42 -29.92 13.05
N GLN A 109 19.69 -30.96 13.79
CA GLN A 109 20.74 -30.94 14.84
C GLN A 109 22.11 -30.54 14.24
N ASN A 110 22.79 -29.59 14.86
CA ASN A 110 24.01 -28.93 14.36
C ASN A 110 23.83 -28.16 13.03
N GLY A 111 22.61 -28.00 12.55
CA GLY A 111 22.31 -27.23 11.36
C GLY A 111 22.50 -25.71 11.58
N VAL A 112 22.75 -25.04 10.48
CA VAL A 112 22.79 -23.56 10.42
C VAL A 112 21.78 -23.10 9.39
N LYS A 113 20.99 -22.13 9.73
CA LYS A 113 20.02 -21.54 8.79
C LYS A 113 20.14 -20.03 8.82
N SER A 114 20.28 -19.46 7.63
CA SER A 114 20.23 -18.01 7.42
C SER A 114 19.02 -17.67 6.59
N ASP A 115 18.43 -16.52 6.88
CA ASP A 115 17.38 -15.91 6.07
C ASP A 115 17.45 -14.40 6.25
N PHE A 116 16.69 -13.64 5.47
CA PHE A 116 16.71 -12.20 5.55
C PHE A 116 15.30 -11.62 5.45
N VAL A 117 15.13 -10.43 6.02
CA VAL A 117 13.94 -9.63 5.88
C VAL A 117 14.33 -8.20 5.49
N ASN A 118 13.47 -7.57 4.70
CA ASN A 118 13.68 -6.17 4.36
C ASN A 118 13.20 -5.28 5.50
N VAL A 119 14.00 -4.26 5.79
CA VAL A 119 13.72 -3.18 6.74
C VAL A 119 13.88 -1.82 6.04
N ALA A 120 13.28 -0.78 6.57
CA ALA A 120 13.34 0.55 5.99
C ALA A 120 13.73 1.61 7.02
N ASN A 121 14.46 2.61 6.56
CA ASN A 121 14.64 3.85 7.27
C ASN A 121 13.53 4.83 6.89
N LEU A 122 12.62 5.12 7.81
CA LEU A 122 11.47 6.01 7.62
C LEU A 122 11.81 7.49 7.87
N SER A 123 13.07 7.81 8.18
CA SER A 123 13.52 9.19 8.43
C SER A 123 14.29 9.78 7.26
N ASP A 124 14.49 11.09 7.30
CA ASP A 124 15.22 11.86 6.28
C ASP A 124 16.73 11.94 6.56
N LYS A 125 17.24 11.14 7.49
CA LYS A 125 18.66 11.03 7.84
C LYS A 125 19.09 9.57 7.83
N PRO A 126 20.36 9.24 7.52
CA PRO A 126 20.87 7.90 7.69
C PRO A 126 20.75 7.45 9.15
N ILE A 127 20.42 6.17 9.37
CA ILE A 127 20.34 5.58 10.71
C ILE A 127 21.28 4.40 10.83
N LYS A 128 21.94 4.26 11.97
CA LYS A 128 22.73 3.09 12.32
C LYS A 128 21.87 2.11 13.13
N VAL A 129 21.86 0.85 12.71
CA VAL A 129 21.13 -0.21 13.41
C VAL A 129 22.11 -1.19 14.00
N ASP A 130 22.08 -1.29 15.34
CA ASP A 130 22.80 -2.28 16.11
C ASP A 130 21.79 -3.16 16.89
N PHE A 131 22.26 -4.22 17.55
CA PHE A 131 21.40 -5.12 18.33
C PHE A 131 21.99 -5.36 19.71
N LYS A 132 21.11 -5.45 20.71
CA LYS A 132 21.43 -5.91 22.06
C LYS A 132 20.59 -7.10 22.44
N ASP A 133 20.92 -7.74 23.56
CA ASP A 133 20.19 -8.89 24.11
C ASP A 133 19.94 -9.98 23.06
N VAL A 134 20.95 -10.19 22.18
CA VAL A 134 20.88 -11.20 21.13
C VAL A 134 20.96 -12.58 21.76
N THR A 135 19.95 -13.40 21.49
CA THR A 135 19.91 -14.78 21.99
C THR A 135 21.14 -15.56 21.52
N GLU A 136 21.67 -16.39 22.40
CA GLU A 136 22.76 -17.33 22.07
C GLU A 136 22.41 -18.14 20.81
N ASN A 137 23.38 -18.35 19.94
CA ASN A 137 23.24 -19.04 18.64
C ASN A 137 22.43 -18.27 17.58
N LEU A 138 22.04 -17.02 17.84
CA LEU A 138 21.53 -16.10 16.84
C LEU A 138 22.60 -15.08 16.47
N SER A 139 22.79 -14.81 15.20
CA SER A 139 23.52 -13.64 14.74
C SER A 139 22.61 -12.80 13.82
N VAL A 140 22.72 -11.49 13.93
CA VAL A 140 21.91 -10.54 13.15
C VAL A 140 22.82 -9.51 12.53
N LYS A 141 22.59 -9.19 11.24
CA LYS A 141 23.37 -8.22 10.49
C LYS A 141 22.44 -7.41 9.60
N VAL A 142 22.71 -6.11 9.46
CA VAL A 142 21.98 -5.21 8.56
C VAL A 142 22.93 -4.70 7.49
N SER A 143 22.46 -4.71 6.24
CA SER A 143 23.24 -4.22 5.10
C SER A 143 22.34 -3.50 4.08
N PRO A 144 22.64 -2.25 3.67
CA PRO A 144 23.73 -1.40 4.18
C PRO A 144 23.47 -0.91 5.62
N ASN A 145 24.54 -0.67 6.36
CA ASN A 145 24.48 -0.05 7.69
C ASN A 145 25.61 0.99 7.82
N PRO A 146 25.33 2.29 7.95
CA PRO A 146 24.00 2.90 8.15
C PRO A 146 23.03 2.74 6.99
N ILE A 147 21.74 2.67 7.31
CA ILE A 147 20.68 2.66 6.30
C ILE A 147 20.50 4.10 5.79
N PRO A 148 20.59 4.36 4.48
CA PRO A 148 20.39 5.69 3.93
C PRO A 148 19.01 6.28 4.29
N ALA A 149 18.92 7.62 4.28
CA ALA A 149 17.65 8.32 4.46
C ALA A 149 16.59 7.81 3.47
N ARG A 150 15.40 7.48 3.95
CA ARG A 150 14.29 6.96 3.14
C ARG A 150 14.66 5.71 2.33
N GLY A 151 15.75 5.03 2.71
CA GLY A 151 16.26 3.83 2.06
C GLY A 151 15.79 2.54 2.74
N THR A 152 16.11 1.43 2.10
CA THR A 152 15.88 0.07 2.61
C THR A 152 17.18 -0.65 2.84
N ALA A 153 17.17 -1.66 3.70
CA ALA A 153 18.28 -2.56 3.96
C ALA A 153 17.76 -3.98 4.15
N GLU A 154 18.66 -4.95 3.99
CA GLU A 154 18.42 -6.33 4.35
C GLU A 154 18.90 -6.58 5.77
N LEU A 155 18.03 -7.13 6.60
CA LEU A 155 18.36 -7.67 7.92
C LEU A 155 18.50 -9.17 7.75
N GLU A 156 19.74 -9.64 7.72
CA GLU A 156 20.10 -11.06 7.68
C GLU A 156 20.17 -11.59 9.11
N PHE A 157 19.56 -12.74 9.35
CA PHE A 157 19.72 -13.46 10.61
C PHE A 157 20.16 -14.89 10.34
N THR A 158 21.04 -15.39 11.23
CA THR A 158 21.57 -16.74 11.17
C THR A 158 21.35 -17.41 12.51
N VAL A 159 20.68 -18.55 12.50
CA VAL A 159 20.45 -19.39 13.67
C VAL A 159 21.28 -20.65 13.55
N LYS A 160 22.01 -21.02 14.62
CA LYS A 160 22.73 -22.29 14.76
C LYS A 160 21.98 -23.20 15.71
N ALA A 161 21.70 -24.43 15.30
CA ALA A 161 21.09 -25.41 16.20
C ALA A 161 22.03 -25.77 17.36
N SER A 162 21.48 -25.79 18.55
CA SER A 162 22.18 -26.32 19.74
C SER A 162 21.80 -27.77 19.99
N ARG A 163 22.75 -28.58 20.43
CA ARG A 163 22.50 -30.00 20.79
C ARG A 163 21.52 -30.16 21.95
N ASP A 164 21.45 -29.16 22.82
CA ASP A 164 20.68 -29.18 24.06
C ASP A 164 19.27 -28.60 23.91
N LYS A 165 18.93 -28.08 22.75
CA LYS A 165 17.63 -27.45 22.50
C LYS A 165 16.81 -28.27 21.49
N TRP A 166 15.78 -28.93 22.00
CA TRP A 166 14.85 -29.72 21.21
C TRP A 166 13.48 -29.05 21.13
N GLY A 167 12.74 -29.33 20.06
CA GLY A 167 11.40 -28.79 19.85
C GLY A 167 11.39 -27.33 19.44
N ARG A 168 10.33 -26.58 19.83
CA ARG A 168 10.19 -25.17 19.51
C ARG A 168 11.14 -24.33 20.36
N ASN A 169 11.93 -23.50 19.67
CA ASN A 169 12.81 -22.52 20.30
C ASN A 169 12.56 -21.15 19.69
N ASP A 170 12.52 -20.14 20.56
CA ASP A 170 12.38 -18.75 20.16
C ASP A 170 13.73 -18.05 20.34
N TYR A 171 14.12 -17.24 19.35
CA TYR A 171 15.33 -16.44 19.33
C TYR A 171 14.91 -14.97 19.15
N TRP A 172 15.59 -14.08 19.84
CA TRP A 172 15.28 -12.66 19.79
C TRP A 172 16.54 -11.80 19.79
N ALA A 173 16.40 -10.60 19.28
CA ALA A 173 17.38 -9.53 19.30
C ALA A 173 16.64 -8.21 19.44
N VAL A 174 17.15 -7.31 20.26
CA VAL A 174 16.53 -5.99 20.47
C VAL A 174 17.25 -4.97 19.60
N PRO A 175 16.58 -4.31 18.65
CA PRO A 175 17.22 -3.33 17.79
C PRO A 175 17.52 -2.03 18.56
N LEU A 176 18.70 -1.48 18.30
CA LEU A 176 19.14 -0.16 18.72
C LEU A 176 19.30 0.73 17.50
N ILE A 177 18.59 1.85 17.46
CA ILE A 177 18.67 2.83 16.39
C ILE A 177 19.48 4.03 16.91
N ASP A 178 20.63 4.27 16.29
CA ASP A 178 21.62 5.26 16.75
C ASP A 178 21.94 5.14 18.25
N GLY A 179 22.08 3.88 18.71
CA GLY A 179 22.39 3.50 20.10
C GLY A 179 21.21 3.61 21.08
N LYS A 180 19.99 3.93 20.61
CA LYS A 180 18.79 4.02 21.46
C LYS A 180 17.83 2.86 21.22
N GLU A 181 17.25 2.37 22.29
CA GLU A 181 16.17 1.40 22.26
C GLU A 181 14.83 2.09 22.09
N TYR A 182 13.98 1.54 21.24
CA TYR A 182 12.60 1.99 21.05
C TYR A 182 11.64 0.83 21.28
N LYS A 183 10.53 1.10 21.96
CA LYS A 183 9.42 0.14 22.02
C LYS A 183 8.76 0.13 20.64
N GLY A 184 8.47 -1.06 20.11
CA GLY A 184 7.73 -1.20 18.89
C GLY A 184 6.34 -0.57 19.02
N SER A 185 5.92 0.20 18.03
CA SER A 185 4.57 0.71 17.92
C SER A 185 3.99 0.21 16.61
N ASP A 186 2.81 -0.39 16.69
CA ASP A 186 1.99 -0.61 15.51
C ASP A 186 1.51 0.76 15.04
N GLY A 187 1.72 1.07 13.76
CA GLY A 187 1.39 2.37 13.16
C GLY A 187 -0.11 2.63 13.05
#